data_3b7069e07169b9d76db86f764aaf89da
#
_entry.id   3b7069e07169b9d76db86f764aaf89da
#
_cell.length_a   1.000
_cell.length_b   1.000
_cell.length_c   1.000
_cell.angle_alpha   90.00
_cell.angle_beta   90.00
_cell.angle_gamma   90.00
#
_symmetry.space_group_name_H-M   'P 1'
#
loop_
_entity.id
_entity.type
_entity.pdbx_description
1 polymer ?
#
loop_
_entity_poly.entity_id
_entity_poly.type
_entity_poly.pdbx_seq_one_letter_code
_entity_poly.pdbx_strand_id
1 'polypeptide(L)'
;MVIKEKINLFLVLYIPVFLILGTISWVLPREEIHIWMNGFHTSFVDVLMKGWTYLGDGVVVLIFCLLFLLVSFRYTIGLLAAFAMGGLGAQFFKRVIFTNSARPVKYFEIHGIDYDLYLVPGAEPHAWHSFPSGHTATAFAVLFALSLFLKFRWLQIACLVIATGVAFSRIYLSQHFLMDVVAGSVVGVVFGWVAWRWLDRYEASWLDLSLVKLLRR
;
A
#
# COMPACT_ATOMS: atom_id res chain seq x y z
N MET A 1 -14.81 13.17 21.36
CA MET A 1 -15.98 12.50 20.73
C MET A 1 -15.62 11.02 20.59
N VAL A 2 -16.08 10.18 21.53
CA VAL A 2 -15.83 8.73 21.45
C VAL A 2 -16.53 8.22 20.19
N ILE A 3 -15.76 7.95 19.16
CA ILE A 3 -16.27 7.28 17.96
C ILE A 3 -16.65 5.88 18.43
N LYS A 4 -17.97 5.64 18.62
CA LYS A 4 -18.49 4.28 18.79
C LYS A 4 -17.78 3.44 17.71
N GLU A 5 -17.10 2.38 18.12
CA GLU A 5 -16.38 1.46 17.23
C GLU A 5 -17.34 0.88 16.19
N LYS A 6 -17.56 1.65 15.12
CA LYS A 6 -18.26 1.10 13.97
C LYS A 6 -17.30 0.15 13.27
N ILE A 7 -17.74 -1.07 13.06
CA ILE A 7 -17.01 -2.07 12.26
C ILE A 7 -16.51 -1.39 10.98
N ASN A 8 -15.19 -1.31 10.82
CA ASN A 8 -14.56 -0.73 9.64
C ASN A 8 -14.54 -1.77 8.51
N LEU A 9 -15.24 -1.50 7.41
CA LEU A 9 -15.36 -2.45 6.31
C LEU A 9 -14.04 -2.69 5.58
N PHE A 10 -13.10 -1.74 5.62
CA PHE A 10 -11.75 -1.99 5.09
C PHE A 10 -11.13 -3.22 5.79
N LEU A 11 -11.12 -3.25 7.13
CA LEU A 11 -10.55 -4.38 7.88
C LEU A 11 -11.35 -5.67 7.73
N VAL A 12 -12.67 -5.60 7.76
CA VAL A 12 -13.54 -6.78 7.63
C VAL A 12 -13.28 -7.52 6.32
N LEU A 13 -13.09 -6.78 5.23
CA LEU A 13 -12.81 -7.37 3.92
C LEU A 13 -11.33 -7.68 3.71
N TYR A 14 -10.43 -6.87 4.31
CA TYR A 14 -8.99 -7.06 4.22
C TYR A 14 -8.55 -8.37 4.87
N ILE A 15 -9.03 -8.69 6.08
CA ILE A 15 -8.56 -9.85 6.85
C ILE A 15 -8.74 -11.17 6.08
N PRO A 16 -9.92 -11.53 5.54
CA PRO A 16 -10.07 -12.77 4.80
C PRO A 16 -9.21 -12.81 3.52
N VAL A 17 -9.12 -11.70 2.78
CA VAL A 17 -8.26 -11.61 1.59
C VAL A 17 -6.79 -11.80 1.96
N PHE A 18 -6.34 -11.13 3.02
CA PHE A 18 -4.98 -11.28 3.54
C PHE A 18 -4.67 -12.74 3.94
N LEU A 19 -5.58 -13.40 4.66
CA LEU A 19 -5.39 -14.78 5.08
C LEU A 19 -5.31 -15.73 3.88
N ILE A 20 -6.18 -15.57 2.89
CA ILE A 20 -6.17 -16.39 1.67
C ILE A 20 -4.85 -16.18 0.89
N LEU A 21 -4.50 -14.94 0.57
CA LEU A 21 -3.30 -14.64 -0.21
C LEU A 21 -2.02 -14.96 0.56
N GLY A 22 -2.02 -14.75 1.89
CA GLY A 22 -0.93 -15.15 2.77
C GLY A 22 -0.71 -16.65 2.78
N THR A 23 -1.79 -17.44 2.88
CA THR A 23 -1.72 -18.91 2.80
C THR A 23 -1.21 -19.36 1.44
N ILE A 24 -1.73 -18.81 0.34
CA ILE A 24 -1.26 -19.13 -1.02
C ILE A 24 0.24 -18.85 -1.13
N SER A 25 0.69 -17.67 -0.70
CA SER A 25 2.09 -17.27 -0.80
C SER A 25 3.03 -18.04 0.13
N TRP A 26 2.49 -18.72 1.15
CA TRP A 26 3.24 -19.59 2.05
C TRP A 26 3.35 -21.02 1.54
N VAL A 27 2.28 -21.54 0.94
CA VAL A 27 2.17 -22.95 0.52
C VAL A 27 2.77 -23.18 -0.87
N LEU A 28 2.59 -22.24 -1.81
CA LEU A 28 3.06 -22.39 -3.18
C LEU A 28 4.42 -21.73 -3.39
N PRO A 29 5.29 -22.28 -4.27
CA PRO A 29 6.54 -21.65 -4.68
C PRO A 29 6.28 -20.27 -5.28
N ARG A 30 7.07 -19.28 -4.85
CA ARG A 30 6.89 -17.88 -5.28
C ARG A 30 7.04 -17.69 -6.79
N GLU A 31 7.92 -18.47 -7.42
CA GLU A 31 8.16 -18.46 -8.86
C GLU A 31 6.94 -18.98 -9.63
N GLU A 32 6.30 -20.05 -9.18
CA GLU A 32 5.12 -20.60 -9.83
C GLU A 32 3.94 -19.61 -9.79
N ILE A 33 3.72 -18.98 -8.62
CA ILE A 33 2.71 -17.93 -8.48
C ILE A 33 3.03 -16.77 -9.46
N HIS A 34 4.31 -16.39 -9.55
CA HIS A 34 4.71 -15.26 -10.39
C HIS A 34 4.59 -15.58 -11.88
N ILE A 35 4.98 -16.79 -12.32
CA ILE A 35 4.78 -17.29 -13.69
C ILE A 35 3.30 -17.28 -14.05
N TRP A 36 2.45 -17.83 -13.18
CA TRP A 36 1.01 -17.84 -13.41
C TRP A 36 0.45 -16.42 -13.57
N MET A 37 0.85 -15.48 -12.70
CA MET A 37 0.44 -14.07 -12.79
C MET A 37 0.97 -13.39 -14.03
N ASN A 38 2.18 -13.72 -14.47
CA ASN A 38 2.81 -13.16 -15.66
C ASN A 38 2.13 -13.59 -16.97
N GLY A 39 1.33 -14.65 -16.95
CA GLY A 39 0.53 -15.09 -18.10
C GLY A 39 -0.69 -14.22 -18.43
N PHE A 40 -1.06 -13.24 -17.57
CA PHE A 40 -2.27 -12.42 -17.74
C PHE A 40 -2.04 -11.04 -18.36
N HIS A 41 -0.90 -10.82 -19.02
CA HIS A 41 -0.59 -9.52 -19.63
C HIS A 41 -1.46 -9.24 -20.87
N THR A 42 -1.97 -8.01 -20.94
CA THR A 42 -2.61 -7.43 -22.12
C THR A 42 -2.25 -5.96 -22.22
N SER A 43 -2.20 -5.39 -23.44
CA SER A 43 -1.85 -3.98 -23.64
C SER A 43 -2.71 -2.99 -22.85
N PHE A 44 -4.01 -3.29 -22.67
CA PHE A 44 -4.90 -2.46 -21.86
C PHE A 44 -4.54 -2.52 -20.37
N VAL A 45 -4.33 -3.72 -19.82
CA VAL A 45 -3.98 -3.91 -18.41
C VAL A 45 -2.58 -3.38 -18.11
N ASP A 46 -1.63 -3.47 -19.05
CA ASP A 46 -0.29 -2.89 -18.93
C ASP A 46 -0.35 -1.37 -18.67
N VAL A 47 -1.13 -0.64 -19.48
CA VAL A 47 -1.33 0.80 -19.31
C VAL A 47 -2.03 1.10 -17.96
N LEU A 48 -3.06 0.33 -17.63
CA LEU A 48 -3.79 0.48 -16.39
C LEU A 48 -2.89 0.27 -15.16
N MET A 49 -2.10 -0.81 -15.13
CA MET A 49 -1.25 -1.14 -13.99
C MET A 49 -0.05 -0.17 -13.86
N LYS A 50 0.49 0.31 -14.98
CA LYS A 50 1.46 1.42 -14.97
C LYS A 50 0.90 2.70 -14.36
N GLY A 51 -0.35 3.05 -14.67
CA GLY A 51 -1.03 4.18 -14.05
C GLY A 51 -1.32 3.94 -12.57
N TRP A 52 -1.82 2.75 -12.24
CA TRP A 52 -2.24 2.41 -10.87
C TRP A 52 -1.10 2.38 -9.86
N THR A 53 0.09 1.94 -10.29
CA THR A 53 1.27 1.89 -9.41
C THR A 53 1.65 3.26 -8.86
N TYR A 54 1.40 4.35 -9.59
CA TYR A 54 1.67 5.72 -9.13
C TYR A 54 0.83 6.11 -7.90
N LEU A 55 -0.34 5.49 -7.69
CA LEU A 55 -1.14 5.73 -6.48
C LEU A 55 -0.44 5.24 -5.20
N GLY A 56 0.60 4.42 -5.32
CA GLY A 56 1.48 4.02 -4.22
C GLY A 56 2.83 4.73 -4.22
N ASP A 57 3.08 5.60 -5.20
CA ASP A 57 4.30 6.40 -5.27
C ASP A 57 4.34 7.46 -4.17
N GLY A 58 5.52 7.63 -3.55
CA GLY A 58 5.67 8.50 -2.39
C GLY A 58 5.29 9.96 -2.65
N VAL A 59 5.60 10.49 -3.84
CA VAL A 59 5.28 11.88 -4.20
C VAL A 59 3.78 12.05 -4.39
N VAL A 60 3.13 11.12 -5.10
CA VAL A 60 1.68 11.14 -5.32
C VAL A 60 0.92 11.01 -4.00
N VAL A 61 1.34 10.08 -3.13
CA VAL A 61 0.74 9.91 -1.81
C VAL A 61 0.94 11.15 -0.94
N LEU A 62 2.11 11.79 -1.00
CA LEU A 62 2.37 13.03 -0.27
C LEU A 62 1.44 14.16 -0.74
N ILE A 63 1.32 14.37 -2.05
CA ILE A 63 0.40 15.36 -2.62
C ILE A 63 -1.04 15.06 -2.18
N PHE A 64 -1.46 13.81 -2.25
CA PHE A 64 -2.78 13.38 -1.80
C PHE A 64 -3.02 13.73 -0.32
N CYS A 65 -2.07 13.45 0.58
CA CYS A 65 -2.18 13.81 1.99
C CYS A 65 -2.29 15.34 2.19
N LEU A 66 -1.52 16.13 1.42
CA LEU A 66 -1.55 17.58 1.53
C LEU A 66 -2.88 18.20 1.05
N LEU A 67 -3.58 17.58 0.11
CA LEU A 67 -4.91 18.05 -0.30
C LEU A 67 -5.91 18.07 0.85
N PHE A 68 -5.72 17.23 1.88
CA PHE A 68 -6.56 17.23 3.07
C PHE A 68 -6.37 18.46 3.97
N LEU A 69 -5.36 19.32 3.72
CA LEU A 69 -5.28 20.65 4.35
C LEU A 69 -6.53 21.50 4.06
N LEU A 70 -7.17 21.26 2.93
CA LEU A 70 -8.42 21.93 2.56
C LEU A 70 -9.64 21.40 3.34
N VAL A 71 -9.53 20.20 3.92
CA VAL A 71 -10.62 19.51 4.62
C VAL A 71 -10.46 19.63 6.14
N SER A 72 -9.32 19.21 6.69
CA SER A 72 -9.02 19.25 8.12
C SER A 72 -7.53 18.98 8.38
N PHE A 73 -6.91 19.75 9.27
CA PHE A 73 -5.54 19.50 9.70
C PHE A 73 -5.39 18.14 10.38
N ARG A 74 -6.41 17.70 11.11
CA ARG A 74 -6.43 16.36 11.72
C ARG A 74 -6.23 15.26 10.67
N TYR A 75 -6.98 15.31 9.56
CA TYR A 75 -6.83 14.33 8.49
C TYR A 75 -5.46 14.41 7.84
N THR A 76 -4.99 15.60 7.52
CA THR A 76 -3.66 15.81 6.93
C THR A 76 -2.55 15.21 7.79
N ILE A 77 -2.53 15.56 9.09
CA ILE A 77 -1.49 15.09 10.01
C ILE A 77 -1.57 13.57 10.19
N GLY A 78 -2.79 13.01 10.32
CA GLY A 78 -2.98 11.56 10.42
C GLY A 78 -2.51 10.80 9.19
N LEU A 79 -2.83 11.31 8.00
CA LEU A 79 -2.42 10.69 6.74
C LEU A 79 -0.91 10.83 6.49
N LEU A 80 -0.32 11.99 6.80
CA LEU A 80 1.14 12.19 6.71
C LEU A 80 1.90 11.31 7.71
N ALA A 81 1.38 11.16 8.94
CA ALA A 81 1.95 10.24 9.91
C ALA A 81 1.88 8.78 9.45
N ALA A 82 0.73 8.36 8.90
CA ALA A 82 0.55 7.03 8.33
C ALA A 82 1.51 6.79 7.15
N PHE A 83 1.64 7.76 6.24
CA PHE A 83 2.58 7.73 5.13
C PHE A 83 4.03 7.58 5.60
N ALA A 84 4.46 8.43 6.52
CA ALA A 84 5.82 8.42 7.04
C ALA A 84 6.12 7.11 7.78
N MET A 85 5.23 6.69 8.69
CA MET A 85 5.44 5.46 9.48
C MET A 85 5.40 4.21 8.62
N GLY A 86 4.44 4.10 7.67
CA GLY A 86 4.35 2.97 6.75
C GLY A 86 5.57 2.88 5.81
N GLY A 87 5.99 4.02 5.25
CA GLY A 87 7.15 4.11 4.38
C GLY A 87 8.47 3.82 5.11
N LEU A 88 8.70 4.45 6.25
CA LEU A 88 9.91 4.22 7.07
C LEU A 88 9.94 2.79 7.63
N GLY A 89 8.80 2.26 8.06
CA GLY A 89 8.68 0.87 8.49
C GLY A 89 9.09 -0.11 7.39
N ALA A 90 8.57 0.07 6.17
CA ALA A 90 8.96 -0.75 5.04
C ALA A 90 10.45 -0.62 4.71
N GLN A 91 11.02 0.60 4.76
CA GLN A 91 12.45 0.81 4.52
C GLN A 91 13.33 0.18 5.60
N PHE A 92 12.90 0.24 6.87
CA PHE A 92 13.60 -0.42 7.96
C PHE A 92 13.69 -1.94 7.72
N PHE A 93 12.58 -2.59 7.42
CA PHE A 93 12.58 -4.03 7.11
C PHE A 93 13.48 -4.35 5.91
N LYS A 94 13.41 -3.57 4.84
CA LYS A 94 14.22 -3.78 3.63
C LYS A 94 15.72 -3.65 3.84
N ARG A 95 16.13 -2.63 4.60
CA ARG A 95 17.55 -2.23 4.68
C ARG A 95 18.27 -2.79 5.90
N VAL A 96 17.50 -3.21 6.93
CA VAL A 96 18.09 -3.70 8.19
C VAL A 96 17.87 -5.20 8.35
N ILE A 97 16.68 -5.70 7.99
CA ILE A 97 16.32 -7.10 8.28
C ILE A 97 16.45 -7.97 7.01
N PHE A 98 15.89 -7.53 5.88
CA PHE A 98 15.81 -8.31 4.62
C PHE A 98 16.65 -7.70 3.50
N THR A 99 17.94 -7.45 3.76
CA THR A 99 18.84 -6.69 2.88
C THR A 99 19.04 -7.32 1.50
N ASN A 100 19.05 -8.65 1.41
CA ASN A 100 19.42 -9.41 0.21
C ASN A 100 18.21 -10.06 -0.50
N SER A 101 17.01 -9.51 -0.35
CA SER A 101 15.84 -10.05 -1.04
C SER A 101 15.85 -9.67 -2.52
N ALA A 102 16.03 -10.65 -3.41
CA ALA A 102 15.97 -10.45 -4.84
C ALA A 102 14.53 -10.22 -5.32
N ARG A 103 14.36 -9.31 -6.29
CA ARG A 103 13.08 -9.09 -7.00
C ARG A 103 12.87 -10.13 -8.10
N PRO A 104 11.67 -10.29 -8.66
CA PRO A 104 11.35 -11.38 -9.56
C PRO A 104 12.39 -11.60 -10.68
N VAL A 105 12.70 -10.60 -11.48
CA VAL A 105 13.66 -10.74 -12.60
C VAL A 105 15.02 -11.22 -12.11
N LYS A 106 15.57 -10.58 -11.05
CA LYS A 106 16.86 -10.99 -10.48
C LYS A 106 16.80 -12.37 -9.81
N TYR A 107 15.68 -12.72 -9.21
CA TYR A 107 15.46 -14.03 -8.60
C TYR A 107 15.50 -15.14 -9.66
N PHE A 108 14.83 -14.95 -10.79
CA PHE A 108 14.82 -15.91 -11.91
C PHE A 108 16.23 -16.10 -12.48
N GLU A 109 16.96 -14.99 -12.67
CA GLU A 109 18.35 -15.02 -13.15
C GLU A 109 19.27 -15.85 -12.23
N ILE A 110 19.30 -15.57 -10.92
CA ILE A 110 20.24 -16.24 -9.99
C ILE A 110 19.86 -17.69 -9.68
N HIS A 111 18.60 -18.10 -9.88
CA HIS A 111 18.18 -19.48 -9.70
C HIS A 111 18.14 -20.29 -11.00
N GLY A 112 18.51 -19.68 -12.12
CA GLY A 112 18.54 -20.35 -13.42
C GLY A 112 17.16 -20.85 -13.86
N ILE A 113 16.08 -20.10 -13.51
CA ILE A 113 14.72 -20.48 -13.90
C ILE A 113 14.52 -20.11 -15.36
N ASP A 114 14.35 -21.12 -16.21
CA ASP A 114 14.15 -20.97 -17.65
C ASP A 114 12.70 -20.58 -17.96
N TYR A 115 12.39 -19.30 -17.75
CA TYR A 115 11.11 -18.69 -18.08
C TYR A 115 11.33 -17.24 -18.52
N ASP A 116 10.90 -16.91 -19.74
CA ASP A 116 10.99 -15.57 -20.28
C ASP A 116 9.84 -14.70 -19.72
N LEU A 117 10.14 -13.94 -18.67
CA LEU A 117 9.18 -13.04 -18.04
C LEU A 117 8.81 -11.92 -19.00
N TYR A 118 7.52 -11.81 -19.32
CA TYR A 118 7.01 -10.63 -19.99
C TYR A 118 7.17 -9.41 -19.07
N LEU A 119 7.91 -8.43 -19.55
CA LEU A 119 8.13 -7.17 -18.84
C LEU A 119 7.38 -6.05 -19.55
N VAL A 120 6.54 -5.36 -18.80
CA VAL A 120 5.72 -4.25 -19.33
C VAL A 120 6.64 -3.13 -19.82
N PRO A 121 6.57 -2.70 -21.10
CA PRO A 121 7.45 -1.67 -21.64
C PRO A 121 7.43 -0.37 -20.81
N GLY A 122 8.63 0.12 -20.44
CA GLY A 122 8.81 1.30 -19.60
C GLY A 122 8.53 1.09 -18.10
N ALA A 123 8.40 -0.17 -17.66
CA ALA A 123 8.40 -0.53 -16.25
C ALA A 123 9.70 -1.29 -15.93
N GLU A 124 10.78 -0.55 -15.69
CA GLU A 124 12.08 -1.16 -15.39
C GLU A 124 12.09 -1.78 -13.99
N PRO A 125 12.24 -3.11 -13.85
CA PRO A 125 12.31 -3.76 -12.56
C PRO A 125 13.67 -3.54 -11.89
N HIS A 126 13.66 -3.20 -10.60
CA HIS A 126 14.88 -3.18 -9.79
C HIS A 126 15.34 -4.60 -9.46
N ALA A 127 16.62 -4.77 -9.10
CA ALA A 127 17.18 -6.09 -8.81
C ALA A 127 16.95 -6.55 -7.36
N TRP A 128 17.14 -5.66 -6.37
CA TRP A 128 17.23 -5.99 -4.95
C TRP A 128 16.19 -5.28 -4.08
N HIS A 129 16.19 -5.61 -2.78
CA HIS A 129 15.30 -5.04 -1.76
C HIS A 129 13.82 -5.26 -2.08
N SER A 130 13.46 -6.52 -2.38
CA SER A 130 12.09 -6.87 -2.71
C SER A 130 11.18 -6.80 -1.48
N PHE A 131 11.57 -7.41 -0.38
CA PHE A 131 10.69 -7.63 0.78
C PHE A 131 10.90 -6.60 1.92
N PRO A 132 9.80 -6.08 2.49
CA PRO A 132 8.42 -6.03 1.98
C PRO A 132 8.22 -4.94 0.92
N SER A 133 7.09 -4.95 0.19
CA SER A 133 6.77 -3.92 -0.82
C SER A 133 6.49 -2.55 -0.19
N GLY A 134 7.31 -1.55 -0.54
CA GLY A 134 7.18 -0.18 -0.02
C GLY A 134 5.94 0.55 -0.56
N HIS A 135 5.66 0.48 -1.88
CA HIS A 135 4.46 1.06 -2.48
C HIS A 135 3.18 0.50 -1.85
N THR A 136 3.16 -0.82 -1.60
CA THR A 136 2.04 -1.46 -0.92
C THR A 136 1.90 -0.96 0.52
N ALA A 137 3.02 -0.88 1.26
CA ALA A 137 3.00 -0.42 2.65
C ALA A 137 2.48 1.02 2.77
N THR A 138 2.95 1.94 1.93
CA THR A 138 2.47 3.34 1.95
C THR A 138 1.01 3.46 1.52
N ALA A 139 0.59 2.77 0.46
CA ALA A 139 -0.80 2.78 0.00
C ALA A 139 -1.76 2.24 1.08
N PHE A 140 -1.45 1.08 1.66
CA PHE A 140 -2.28 0.51 2.73
C PHE A 140 -2.27 1.36 3.99
N ALA A 141 -1.14 1.95 4.39
CA ALA A 141 -1.07 2.81 5.57
C ALA A 141 -1.99 4.03 5.43
N VAL A 142 -1.87 4.75 4.32
CA VAL A 142 -2.63 5.98 4.09
C VAL A 142 -4.11 5.70 3.85
N LEU A 143 -4.44 4.73 2.99
CA LEU A 143 -5.83 4.43 2.64
C LEU A 143 -6.58 3.75 3.79
N PHE A 144 -5.90 2.92 4.59
CA PHE A 144 -6.48 2.39 5.81
C PHE A 144 -6.72 3.51 6.84
N ALA A 145 -5.72 4.37 7.12
CA ALA A 145 -5.89 5.51 8.01
C ALA A 145 -7.05 6.42 7.54
N LEU A 146 -7.13 6.70 6.23
CA LEU A 146 -8.24 7.45 5.66
C LEU A 146 -9.58 6.77 5.92
N SER A 147 -9.66 5.44 5.74
CA SER A 147 -10.89 4.69 5.96
C SER A 147 -11.47 4.82 7.38
N LEU A 148 -10.59 5.04 8.37
CA LEU A 148 -10.99 5.27 9.77
C LEU A 148 -11.67 6.64 9.98
N PHE A 149 -11.37 7.63 9.15
CA PHE A 149 -12.03 8.94 9.16
C PHE A 149 -13.34 8.96 8.37
N LEU A 150 -13.56 8.01 7.46
CA LEU A 150 -14.71 8.00 6.55
C LEU A 150 -15.95 7.38 7.22
N LYS A 151 -17.09 8.10 7.12
CA LYS A 151 -18.37 7.64 7.64
C LYS A 151 -19.11 6.67 6.69
N PHE A 152 -18.88 6.81 5.39
CA PHE A 152 -19.59 6.04 4.36
C PHE A 152 -18.85 4.73 4.07
N ARG A 153 -19.57 3.62 4.21
CA ARG A 153 -19.02 2.27 4.02
C ARG A 153 -18.44 2.04 2.62
N TRP A 154 -19.08 2.57 1.59
CA TRP A 154 -18.58 2.43 0.21
C TRP A 154 -17.22 3.11 -0.01
N LEU A 155 -16.94 4.23 0.68
CA LEU A 155 -15.62 4.87 0.64
C LEU A 155 -14.55 4.03 1.33
N GLN A 156 -14.89 3.32 2.40
CA GLN A 156 -13.96 2.39 3.06
C GLN A 156 -13.60 1.23 2.12
N ILE A 157 -14.60 0.72 1.38
CA ILE A 157 -14.38 -0.31 0.35
C ILE A 157 -13.52 0.26 -0.79
N ALA A 158 -13.80 1.47 -1.27
CA ALA A 158 -13.00 2.12 -2.30
C ALA A 158 -11.53 2.28 -1.89
N CYS A 159 -11.26 2.65 -0.62
CA CYS A 159 -9.90 2.69 -0.08
C CYS A 159 -9.20 1.32 -0.17
N LEU A 160 -9.91 0.23 0.18
CA LEU A 160 -9.35 -1.12 0.08
C LEU A 160 -9.09 -1.52 -1.37
N VAL A 161 -10.04 -1.25 -2.28
CA VAL A 161 -9.89 -1.56 -3.71
C VAL A 161 -8.68 -0.83 -4.30
N ILE A 162 -8.51 0.46 -4.00
CA ILE A 162 -7.36 1.24 -4.48
C ILE A 162 -6.05 0.67 -3.92
N ALA A 163 -5.98 0.38 -2.61
CA ALA A 163 -4.79 -0.19 -1.98
C ALA A 163 -4.42 -1.56 -2.56
N THR A 164 -5.43 -2.42 -2.78
CA THR A 164 -5.24 -3.74 -3.39
C THR A 164 -4.80 -3.63 -4.85
N GLY A 165 -5.35 -2.67 -5.59
CA GLY A 165 -4.92 -2.38 -6.97
C GLY A 165 -3.45 -1.95 -7.04
N VAL A 166 -2.98 -1.11 -6.09
CA VAL A 166 -1.55 -0.78 -5.97
C VAL A 166 -0.73 -2.04 -5.69
N ALA A 167 -1.14 -2.89 -4.74
CA ALA A 167 -0.44 -4.14 -4.44
C ALA A 167 -0.36 -5.06 -5.66
N PHE A 168 -1.49 -5.26 -6.36
CA PHE A 168 -1.56 -6.05 -7.58
C PHE A 168 -0.66 -5.50 -8.68
N SER A 169 -0.65 -4.19 -8.89
CA SER A 169 0.22 -3.56 -9.90
C SER A 169 1.70 -3.86 -9.67
N ARG A 170 2.13 -4.05 -8.41
CA ARG A 170 3.54 -4.38 -8.11
C ARG A 170 3.92 -5.80 -8.53
N ILE A 171 2.97 -6.74 -8.43
CA ILE A 171 3.18 -8.11 -8.91
C ILE A 171 3.15 -8.12 -10.44
N TYR A 172 2.12 -7.51 -11.02
CA TYR A 172 1.90 -7.43 -12.46
C TYR A 172 3.10 -6.82 -13.21
N LEU A 173 3.71 -5.77 -12.68
CA LEU A 173 4.89 -5.12 -13.23
C LEU A 173 6.21 -5.84 -12.89
N SER A 174 6.18 -7.06 -12.40
CA SER A 174 7.35 -7.86 -11.97
C SER A 174 8.30 -7.13 -11.01
N GLN A 175 7.74 -6.22 -10.18
CA GLN A 175 8.49 -5.48 -9.18
C GLN A 175 8.60 -6.23 -7.84
N HIS A 176 7.62 -7.09 -7.52
CA HIS A 176 7.49 -7.80 -6.26
C HIS A 176 6.82 -9.16 -6.43
N PHE A 177 7.14 -10.11 -5.57
CA PHE A 177 6.39 -11.35 -5.41
C PHE A 177 5.11 -11.12 -4.58
N LEU A 178 4.18 -12.09 -4.62
CA LEU A 178 2.95 -12.04 -3.83
C LEU A 178 3.23 -11.86 -2.33
N MET A 179 4.21 -12.59 -1.76
CA MET A 179 4.59 -12.48 -0.35
C MET A 179 5.06 -11.07 0.03
N ASP A 180 5.78 -10.38 -0.87
CA ASP A 180 6.27 -9.02 -0.60
C ASP A 180 5.13 -8.01 -0.43
N VAL A 181 4.07 -8.15 -1.24
CA VAL A 181 2.91 -7.26 -1.17
C VAL A 181 1.99 -7.63 -0.01
N VAL A 182 1.85 -8.92 0.31
CA VAL A 182 1.12 -9.38 1.50
C VAL A 182 1.78 -8.82 2.76
N ALA A 183 3.09 -8.98 2.91
CA ALA A 183 3.82 -8.41 4.04
C ALA A 183 3.78 -6.87 4.06
N GLY A 184 3.91 -6.23 2.89
CA GLY A 184 3.77 -4.78 2.76
C GLY A 184 2.41 -4.27 3.21
N SER A 185 1.32 -4.99 2.89
CA SER A 185 -0.02 -4.62 3.33
C SER A 185 -0.19 -4.68 4.86
N VAL A 186 0.40 -5.69 5.52
CA VAL A 186 0.40 -5.78 6.99
C VAL A 186 1.15 -4.61 7.62
N VAL A 187 2.36 -4.33 7.13
CA VAL A 187 3.15 -3.15 7.56
C VAL A 187 2.31 -1.89 7.42
N GLY A 188 1.66 -1.71 6.27
CA GLY A 188 0.79 -0.56 6.02
C GLY A 188 -0.38 -0.45 7.00
N VAL A 189 -1.16 -1.52 7.17
CA VAL A 189 -2.32 -1.52 8.08
C VAL A 189 -1.89 -1.26 9.52
N VAL A 190 -0.82 -1.92 10.00
CA VAL A 190 -0.32 -1.73 11.37
C VAL A 190 0.11 -0.28 11.61
N PHE A 191 0.93 0.29 10.73
CA PHE A 191 1.40 1.67 10.91
C PHE A 191 0.31 2.71 10.63
N GLY A 192 -0.63 2.44 9.73
CA GLY A 192 -1.82 3.27 9.55
C GLY A 192 -2.68 3.31 10.82
N TRP A 193 -2.86 2.16 11.49
CA TRP A 193 -3.56 2.09 12.78
C TRP A 193 -2.80 2.83 13.89
N VAL A 194 -1.47 2.64 13.98
CA VAL A 194 -0.64 3.31 14.98
C VAL A 194 -0.69 4.84 14.80
N ALA A 195 -0.59 5.33 13.56
CA ALA A 195 -0.70 6.75 13.26
C ALA A 195 -2.05 7.34 13.66
N TRP A 196 -3.13 6.62 13.33
CA TRP A 196 -4.48 7.02 13.73
C TRP A 196 -4.65 7.03 15.26
N ARG A 197 -4.22 5.98 15.98
CA ARG A 197 -4.27 5.88 17.43
C ARG A 197 -3.43 6.95 18.12
N TRP A 198 -2.28 7.29 17.53
CA TRP A 198 -1.44 8.37 18.03
C TRP A 198 -2.18 9.71 17.96
N LEU A 199 -2.79 10.01 16.82
CA LEU A 199 -3.49 11.28 16.61
C LEU A 199 -4.80 11.39 17.42
N ASP A 200 -5.50 10.28 17.60
CA ASP A 200 -6.78 10.22 18.35
C ASP A 200 -6.64 10.65 19.82
N ARG A 201 -5.42 10.61 20.37
CA ARG A 201 -5.12 11.07 21.74
C ARG A 201 -5.13 12.59 21.90
N TYR A 202 -5.10 13.34 20.81
CA TYR A 202 -5.01 14.79 20.85
C TYR A 202 -6.38 15.44 20.59
N GLU A 203 -6.91 16.10 21.61
CA GLU A 203 -8.21 16.84 21.59
C GLU A 203 -8.01 18.35 21.37
N ALA A 204 -7.12 18.73 20.43
CA ALA A 204 -6.85 20.13 20.13
C ALA A 204 -7.85 20.64 19.07
N SER A 205 -8.60 21.70 19.39
CA SER A 205 -9.64 22.25 18.50
C SER A 205 -9.12 22.77 17.16
N TRP A 206 -7.86 23.21 17.09
CA TRP A 206 -7.25 23.67 15.85
C TRP A 206 -7.06 22.51 14.83
N LEU A 207 -6.97 21.27 15.29
CA LEU A 207 -6.88 20.10 14.40
C LEU A 207 -8.12 19.94 13.51
N ASP A 208 -9.27 20.42 13.95
CA ASP A 208 -10.53 20.33 13.21
C ASP A 208 -10.77 21.55 12.29
N LEU A 209 -9.82 22.49 12.27
CA LEU A 209 -9.75 23.56 11.28
C LEU A 209 -9.21 23.06 9.94
N SER A 210 -9.36 23.90 8.89
CA SER A 210 -8.78 23.70 7.57
C SER A 210 -8.31 25.05 7.03
N LEU A 211 -7.47 25.03 5.98
CA LEU A 211 -7.08 26.24 5.29
C LEU A 211 -8.29 27.05 4.83
N VAL A 212 -9.32 26.38 4.31
CA VAL A 212 -10.56 27.02 3.85
C VAL A 212 -11.28 27.74 4.99
N LYS A 213 -11.33 27.12 6.18
CA LYS A 213 -11.97 27.74 7.37
C LYS A 213 -11.16 28.93 7.91
N LEU A 214 -9.82 28.88 7.78
CA LEU A 214 -8.97 30.00 8.22
C LEU A 214 -9.07 31.21 7.29
N LEU A 215 -9.16 30.99 5.98
CA LEU A 215 -9.24 32.07 4.98
C LEU A 215 -10.63 32.73 4.94
N ARG A 216 -11.65 32.12 5.52
CA ARG A 216 -13.02 32.66 5.62
C ARG A 216 -13.29 33.44 6.94
N ARG A 217 -12.30 33.50 7.83
CA ARG A 217 -12.32 34.34 9.04
C ARG A 217 -11.68 35.68 8.80
#